data_349b9111ff27948f13fe1b2d20256830
#
_entry.id   349b9111ff27948f13fe1b2d20256830
#
_cell.length_a   1.000
_cell.length_b   1.000
_cell.length_c   1.000
_cell.angle_alpha   90.00
_cell.angle_beta   90.00
_cell.angle_gamma   90.00
#
_symmetry.space_group_name_H-M   'P 1'
#
loop_
_entity.id
_entity.type
_entity.pdbx_description
1 polymer ?
#
loop_
_entity_poly.entity_id
_entity_poly.type
_entity_poly.pdbx_seq_one_letter_code
_entity_poly.pdbx_strand_id
1 'polypeptide(L)'
;MEKKPFLTEEMAQAIIEDVPTPFHVYDEKGIRENARRINKAFSWNKGFKEYFAVKALPNPVILQILKEEGCGVDCSSLTELMLSEACGFSGSDIMFSSNQTPVEDMKKAYELGAYINLDDATMVEFLERVAGVPENIFCRYNPGGTFSLGESEEGFQVMDKPGDAKYGMTEEQTIESYKKLAAKGAKNFGIHAFLASNTISDEYYPELAGILFQLAVRVQKATGVHIGYINLSGGVGIPYRPEQTENDIMAIGEGVRKKFEEILVPAGMGDVAIFTEMGRFTTGPYGALVATAIHEKHIYKEYIGLDACAANLMRPAMYGAYHHITVLGKENAPCDHMYDVVGGLCENNDKFAIDRMLPKIDIGDIVYIHDTGAHGSAMGYNYNGKLRSAEVLLCEDGSHRLIRRAETPRDYFATLDFLPFMKPFFED
;
A
#
# COMPACT_ATOMS: atom_id res chain seq x y z
N MET A 1 0.73 -4.44 21.57
CA MET A 1 1.97 -5.20 21.21
C MET A 1 3.17 -4.31 21.42
N GLU A 2 4.27 -4.79 21.98
CA GLU A 2 5.49 -3.98 22.10
C GLU A 2 6.08 -3.71 20.71
N LYS A 3 6.27 -2.43 20.38
CA LYS A 3 6.90 -2.02 19.11
C LYS A 3 8.41 -2.11 19.25
N LYS A 4 9.02 -3.05 18.53
CA LYS A 4 10.48 -3.25 18.54
C LYS A 4 11.06 -2.90 17.18
N PRO A 5 12.15 -2.10 17.14
CA PRO A 5 12.90 -1.90 15.91
C PRO A 5 13.47 -3.24 15.41
N PHE A 6 13.50 -3.44 14.09
CA PHE A 6 14.25 -4.55 13.48
C PHE A 6 15.73 -4.18 13.22
N LEU A 7 16.12 -2.92 13.49
CA LEU A 7 17.50 -2.44 13.51
C LEU A 7 17.96 -2.24 14.95
N THR A 8 19.21 -2.61 15.24
CA THR A 8 19.93 -2.11 16.43
C THR A 8 20.58 -0.77 16.12
N GLU A 9 21.03 -0.07 17.16
CA GLU A 9 21.81 1.18 16.98
C GLU A 9 23.06 0.94 16.13
N GLU A 10 23.82 -0.15 16.39
CA GLU A 10 25.03 -0.47 15.64
C GLU A 10 24.74 -0.76 14.16
N MET A 11 23.65 -1.45 13.86
CA MET A 11 23.22 -1.69 12.47
C MET A 11 22.84 -0.39 11.78
N ALA A 12 22.11 0.49 12.47
CA ALA A 12 21.74 1.80 11.92
C ALA A 12 22.98 2.66 11.65
N GLN A 13 23.94 2.69 12.58
CA GLN A 13 25.21 3.41 12.42
C GLN A 13 26.01 2.88 11.22
N ALA A 14 26.09 1.54 11.05
CA ALA A 14 26.76 0.94 9.89
C ALA A 14 26.10 1.33 8.55
N ILE A 15 24.77 1.45 8.52
CA ILE A 15 24.07 1.96 7.32
C ILE A 15 24.39 3.44 7.10
N ILE A 16 24.42 4.25 8.17
CA ILE A 16 24.66 5.70 8.10
C ILE A 16 26.07 6.03 7.55
N GLU A 17 27.04 5.17 7.78
CA GLU A 17 28.39 5.33 7.19
C GLU A 17 28.35 5.33 5.64
N ASP A 18 27.46 4.53 5.04
CA ASP A 18 27.30 4.42 3.59
C ASP A 18 26.19 5.31 3.04
N VAL A 19 25.10 5.47 3.78
CA VAL A 19 23.88 6.17 3.37
C VAL A 19 23.46 7.12 4.49
N PRO A 20 23.76 8.43 4.37
CA PRO A 20 23.36 9.41 5.40
C PRO A 20 21.85 9.47 5.63
N THR A 21 21.44 9.77 6.87
CA THR A 21 20.03 10.05 7.19
C THR A 21 19.53 11.32 6.48
N PRO A 22 18.19 11.45 6.23
CA PRO A 22 17.19 10.42 6.48
C PRO A 22 17.15 9.37 5.37
N PHE A 23 16.78 8.13 5.71
CA PHE A 23 16.51 7.08 4.73
C PHE A 23 15.37 6.17 5.20
N HIS A 24 14.67 5.57 4.25
CA HIS A 24 13.78 4.44 4.54
C HIS A 24 14.58 3.14 4.53
N VAL A 25 14.28 2.24 5.46
CA VAL A 25 14.87 0.91 5.50
C VAL A 25 13.78 -0.14 5.54
N TYR A 26 13.99 -1.25 4.82
CA TYR A 26 13.04 -2.36 4.71
C TYR A 26 13.69 -3.67 5.13
N ASP A 27 12.98 -4.46 5.93
CA ASP A 27 13.39 -5.79 6.40
C ASP A 27 12.98 -6.86 5.37
N GLU A 28 13.93 -7.35 4.58
CA GLU A 28 13.70 -8.39 3.58
C GLU A 28 13.08 -9.64 4.19
N LYS A 29 13.63 -10.10 5.31
CA LYS A 29 13.17 -11.32 5.99
C LYS A 29 11.72 -11.20 6.42
N GLY A 30 11.37 -10.10 7.06
CA GLY A 30 10.00 -9.84 7.52
C GLY A 30 9.01 -9.75 6.35
N ILE A 31 9.38 -9.10 5.25
CA ILE A 31 8.54 -9.02 4.03
C ILE A 31 8.30 -10.42 3.46
N ARG A 32 9.33 -11.25 3.30
CA ARG A 32 9.21 -12.61 2.78
C ARG A 32 8.35 -13.51 3.67
N GLU A 33 8.61 -13.50 4.97
CA GLU A 33 7.86 -14.29 5.93
C GLU A 33 6.37 -13.91 5.94
N ASN A 34 6.06 -12.62 5.83
CA ASN A 34 4.68 -12.16 5.79
C ASN A 34 3.96 -12.52 4.48
N ALA A 35 4.62 -12.41 3.33
CA ALA A 35 4.08 -12.89 2.06
C ALA A 35 3.74 -14.39 2.11
N ARG A 36 4.63 -15.19 2.71
CA ARG A 36 4.38 -16.63 2.93
C ARG A 36 3.20 -16.88 3.88
N ARG A 37 3.05 -16.06 4.93
CA ARG A 37 1.90 -16.15 5.87
C ARG A 37 0.59 -15.88 5.13
N ILE A 38 0.52 -14.86 4.28
CA ILE A 38 -0.66 -14.53 3.45
C ILE A 38 -1.01 -15.71 2.54
N ASN A 39 -0.04 -16.19 1.77
CA ASN A 39 -0.25 -17.33 0.87
C ASN A 39 -0.72 -18.58 1.61
N LYS A 40 -0.18 -18.85 2.81
CA LYS A 40 -0.60 -19.96 3.66
C LYS A 40 -2.04 -19.81 4.15
N ALA A 41 -2.45 -18.62 4.56
CA ALA A 41 -3.80 -18.35 5.09
C ALA A 41 -4.90 -18.67 4.08
N PHE A 42 -4.63 -18.45 2.78
CA PHE A 42 -5.57 -18.69 1.70
C PHE A 42 -5.28 -19.95 0.86
N SER A 43 -4.34 -20.81 1.30
CA SER A 43 -3.93 -22.02 0.56
C SER A 43 -5.05 -23.05 0.35
N TRP A 44 -6.16 -22.95 1.05
CA TRP A 44 -7.38 -23.72 0.87
C TRP A 44 -8.05 -23.45 -0.50
N ASN A 45 -7.87 -22.24 -1.08
CA ASN A 45 -8.37 -21.88 -2.41
C ASN A 45 -7.25 -22.10 -3.45
N LYS A 46 -7.44 -23.06 -4.36
CA LYS A 46 -6.41 -23.46 -5.35
C LYS A 46 -6.03 -22.34 -6.32
N GLY A 47 -6.95 -21.39 -6.54
CA GLY A 47 -6.74 -20.26 -7.44
C GLY A 47 -6.25 -18.99 -6.73
N PHE A 48 -6.01 -19.05 -5.42
CA PHE A 48 -5.62 -17.89 -4.64
C PHE A 48 -4.37 -17.21 -5.19
N LYS A 49 -4.40 -15.88 -5.23
CA LYS A 49 -3.23 -15.05 -5.53
C LYS A 49 -3.29 -13.72 -4.78
N GLU A 50 -2.19 -13.38 -4.12
CA GLU A 50 -1.95 -12.03 -3.62
C GLU A 50 -1.37 -11.18 -4.75
N TYR A 51 -1.98 -10.03 -5.04
CA TYR A 51 -1.49 -9.00 -5.95
C TYR A 51 -1.02 -7.80 -5.11
N PHE A 52 0.27 -7.71 -4.89
CA PHE A 52 0.82 -6.60 -4.11
C PHE A 52 0.49 -5.26 -4.74
N ALA A 53 -0.18 -4.37 -3.99
CA ALA A 53 -0.49 -3.02 -4.46
C ALA A 53 0.79 -2.18 -4.63
N VAL A 54 1.24 -1.97 -5.87
CA VAL A 54 2.52 -1.30 -6.21
C VAL A 54 2.60 0.10 -5.58
N LYS A 55 1.48 0.83 -5.53
CA LYS A 55 1.38 2.15 -4.87
C LYS A 55 1.84 2.18 -3.41
N ALA A 56 1.83 1.04 -2.72
CA ALA A 56 2.25 0.97 -1.33
C ALA A 56 3.77 1.11 -1.19
N LEU A 57 4.54 0.49 -2.09
CA LEU A 57 6.01 0.54 -2.12
C LEU A 57 6.54 0.25 -3.54
N PRO A 58 6.60 1.25 -4.44
CA PRO A 58 6.98 1.09 -5.84
C PRO A 58 8.51 1.01 -6.01
N ASN A 59 9.11 -0.05 -5.51
CA ASN A 59 10.55 -0.31 -5.60
C ASN A 59 10.78 -1.66 -6.31
N PRO A 60 11.59 -1.71 -7.41
CA PRO A 60 11.77 -2.92 -8.20
C PRO A 60 12.38 -4.09 -7.39
N VAL A 61 13.22 -3.81 -6.40
CA VAL A 61 13.81 -4.84 -5.53
C VAL A 61 12.75 -5.50 -4.67
N ILE A 62 11.85 -4.70 -4.09
CA ILE A 62 10.73 -5.22 -3.29
C ILE A 62 9.76 -6.01 -4.17
N LEU A 63 9.46 -5.54 -5.38
CA LEU A 63 8.61 -6.28 -6.31
C LEU A 63 9.22 -7.62 -6.71
N GLN A 64 10.55 -7.71 -6.90
CA GLN A 64 11.24 -8.98 -7.15
C GLN A 64 11.16 -9.94 -5.96
N ILE A 65 11.37 -9.44 -4.73
CA ILE A 65 11.21 -10.24 -3.50
C ILE A 65 9.82 -10.85 -3.43
N LEU A 66 8.77 -10.03 -3.64
CA LEU A 66 7.38 -10.50 -3.59
C LEU A 66 7.03 -11.46 -4.74
N LYS A 67 7.61 -11.25 -5.93
CA LYS A 67 7.49 -12.18 -7.06
C LYS A 67 8.06 -13.55 -6.74
N GLU A 68 9.23 -13.61 -6.11
CA GLU A 68 9.85 -14.87 -5.66
C GLU A 68 8.99 -15.61 -4.63
N GLU A 69 8.19 -14.87 -3.84
CA GLU A 69 7.21 -15.45 -2.90
C GLU A 69 5.85 -15.77 -3.54
N GLY A 70 5.74 -15.65 -4.88
CA GLY A 70 4.55 -16.02 -5.65
C GLY A 70 3.46 -14.94 -5.75
N CYS A 71 3.73 -13.71 -5.33
CA CYS A 71 2.79 -12.60 -5.48
C CYS A 71 2.74 -12.10 -6.93
N GLY A 72 1.56 -11.65 -7.37
CA GLY A 72 1.39 -10.74 -8.49
C GLY A 72 1.50 -9.28 -8.04
N VAL A 73 1.11 -8.36 -8.93
CA VAL A 73 1.09 -6.92 -8.67
C VAL A 73 -0.25 -6.29 -9.04
N ASP A 74 -0.73 -5.36 -8.21
CA ASP A 74 -1.85 -4.47 -8.54
C ASP A 74 -1.30 -3.10 -8.91
N CYS A 75 -1.53 -2.68 -10.15
CA CYS A 75 -1.09 -1.41 -10.73
C CYS A 75 -2.28 -0.46 -10.92
N SER A 76 -2.04 0.84 -10.76
CA SER A 76 -3.06 1.89 -10.92
C SER A 76 -2.68 3.00 -11.91
N SER A 77 -1.50 2.89 -12.55
CA SER A 77 -1.00 3.87 -13.51
C SER A 77 -0.03 3.26 -14.52
N LEU A 78 0.22 4.01 -15.62
CA LEU A 78 1.19 3.66 -16.65
C LEU A 78 2.58 3.36 -16.06
N THR A 79 3.04 4.21 -15.15
CA THR A 79 4.37 4.07 -14.57
C THR A 79 4.51 2.86 -13.67
N GLU A 80 3.45 2.46 -12.95
CA GLU A 80 3.42 1.21 -12.18
C GLU A 80 3.39 -0.02 -13.10
N LEU A 81 2.67 0.04 -14.22
CA LEU A 81 2.68 -1.01 -15.25
C LEU A 81 4.07 -1.18 -15.87
N MET A 82 4.74 -0.05 -16.24
CA MET A 82 6.11 -0.08 -16.79
C MET A 82 7.11 -0.64 -15.77
N LEU A 83 7.01 -0.25 -14.50
CA LEU A 83 7.86 -0.78 -13.43
C LEU A 83 7.67 -2.28 -13.26
N SER A 84 6.41 -2.74 -13.26
CA SER A 84 6.06 -4.15 -13.12
C SER A 84 6.55 -4.98 -14.31
N GLU A 85 6.40 -4.46 -15.55
CA GLU A 85 6.96 -5.09 -16.75
C GLU A 85 8.48 -5.21 -16.67
N ALA A 86 9.19 -4.16 -16.24
CA ALA A 86 10.63 -4.18 -16.02
C ALA A 86 11.07 -5.22 -14.98
N CYS A 87 10.20 -5.52 -14.00
CA CYS A 87 10.39 -6.61 -13.04
C CYS A 87 9.97 -7.99 -13.59
N GLY A 88 9.55 -8.06 -14.86
CA GLY A 88 9.19 -9.30 -15.54
C GLY A 88 7.80 -9.84 -15.19
N PHE A 89 6.88 -9.01 -14.68
CA PHE A 89 5.47 -9.36 -14.56
C PHE A 89 4.76 -9.19 -15.90
N SER A 90 3.79 -10.06 -16.19
CA SER A 90 2.97 -10.00 -17.41
C SER A 90 1.70 -10.83 -17.26
N GLY A 91 0.72 -10.58 -18.11
CA GLY A 91 -0.50 -11.36 -18.16
C GLY A 91 -1.25 -11.38 -16.83
N SER A 92 -1.62 -12.57 -16.40
CA SER A 92 -2.36 -12.80 -15.15
C SER A 92 -1.57 -12.54 -13.88
N ASP A 93 -0.31 -12.11 -13.98
CA ASP A 93 0.46 -11.66 -12.81
C ASP A 93 0.21 -10.18 -12.49
N ILE A 94 -0.50 -9.47 -13.37
CA ILE A 94 -0.83 -8.05 -13.21
C ILE A 94 -2.34 -7.89 -13.07
N MET A 95 -2.78 -7.27 -11.97
CA MET A 95 -4.07 -6.62 -11.84
C MET A 95 -3.90 -5.14 -12.19
N PHE A 96 -4.85 -4.56 -12.92
CA PHE A 96 -4.87 -3.13 -13.21
C PHE A 96 -6.18 -2.52 -12.72
N SER A 97 -6.11 -1.79 -11.62
CA SER A 97 -7.24 -1.14 -10.95
C SER A 97 -7.04 0.38 -10.94
N SER A 98 -7.66 1.07 -11.89
CA SER A 98 -7.61 2.53 -12.03
C SER A 98 -9.02 3.11 -12.12
N ASN A 99 -9.24 4.32 -11.61
CA ASN A 99 -10.59 4.91 -11.52
C ASN A 99 -10.85 6.08 -12.49
N GLN A 100 -9.83 6.84 -12.87
CA GLN A 100 -9.90 7.89 -13.88
C GLN A 100 -8.79 7.63 -14.90
N THR A 101 -9.00 6.60 -15.71
CA THR A 101 -7.96 5.95 -16.48
C THR A 101 -7.64 6.70 -17.78
N PRO A 102 -6.40 7.20 -17.97
CA PRO A 102 -5.94 7.71 -19.24
C PRO A 102 -5.90 6.64 -20.35
N VAL A 103 -5.90 7.09 -21.61
CA VAL A 103 -5.86 6.18 -22.76
C VAL A 103 -4.60 5.31 -22.78
N GLU A 104 -3.46 5.92 -22.47
CA GLU A 104 -2.14 5.26 -22.47
C GLU A 104 -2.07 4.16 -21.40
N ASP A 105 -2.61 4.42 -20.19
CA ASP A 105 -2.65 3.46 -19.10
C ASP A 105 -3.49 2.23 -19.50
N MET A 106 -4.68 2.46 -20.06
CA MET A 106 -5.58 1.40 -20.51
C MET A 106 -4.95 0.56 -21.64
N LYS A 107 -4.30 1.21 -22.61
CA LYS A 107 -3.61 0.50 -23.69
C LYS A 107 -2.47 -0.35 -23.15
N LYS A 108 -1.65 0.20 -22.24
CA LYS A 108 -0.52 -0.53 -21.67
C LYS A 108 -0.98 -1.73 -20.85
N ALA A 109 -2.03 -1.59 -20.05
CA ALA A 109 -2.61 -2.72 -19.31
C ALA A 109 -3.11 -3.83 -20.26
N TYR A 110 -3.78 -3.45 -21.33
CA TYR A 110 -4.25 -4.38 -22.37
C TYR A 110 -3.09 -5.10 -23.08
N GLU A 111 -2.06 -4.34 -23.50
CA GLU A 111 -0.85 -4.88 -24.17
C GLU A 111 -0.11 -5.89 -23.30
N LEU A 112 -0.03 -5.65 -21.99
CA LEU A 112 0.58 -6.57 -21.04
C LEU A 112 -0.27 -7.81 -20.76
N GLY A 113 -1.54 -7.85 -21.23
CA GLY A 113 -2.47 -8.92 -20.94
C GLY A 113 -2.95 -8.93 -19.48
N ALA A 114 -2.87 -7.79 -18.79
CA ALA A 114 -3.26 -7.65 -17.40
C ALA A 114 -4.75 -7.96 -17.19
N TYR A 115 -5.12 -8.38 -15.98
CA TYR A 115 -6.50 -8.37 -15.54
C TYR A 115 -6.94 -6.91 -15.33
N ILE A 116 -7.81 -6.42 -16.22
CA ILE A 116 -8.33 -5.06 -16.16
C ILE A 116 -9.58 -5.02 -15.31
N ASN A 117 -9.60 -4.13 -14.32
CA ASN A 117 -10.72 -3.90 -13.42
C ASN A 117 -11.38 -2.56 -13.76
N LEU A 118 -12.59 -2.60 -14.30
CA LEU A 118 -13.36 -1.40 -14.68
C LEU A 118 -14.03 -0.80 -13.45
N ASP A 119 -13.71 0.46 -13.16
CA ASP A 119 -14.25 1.18 -12.02
C ASP A 119 -15.69 1.68 -12.25
N ASP A 120 -16.07 1.96 -13.49
CA ASP A 120 -17.37 2.53 -13.86
C ASP A 120 -17.94 1.90 -15.13
N ALA A 121 -19.28 1.90 -15.25
CA ALA A 121 -19.99 1.31 -16.38
C ALA A 121 -19.68 1.98 -17.73
N THR A 122 -19.32 3.28 -17.73
CA THR A 122 -18.92 4.00 -18.95
C THR A 122 -17.57 3.54 -19.49
N MET A 123 -16.76 2.90 -18.65
CA MET A 123 -15.44 2.38 -19.04
C MET A 123 -15.55 1.17 -19.98
N VAL A 124 -16.71 0.52 -20.10
CA VAL A 124 -16.92 -0.60 -21.05
C VAL A 124 -16.74 -0.11 -22.49
N GLU A 125 -17.42 0.97 -22.86
CA GLU A 125 -17.30 1.56 -24.21
C GLU A 125 -15.95 2.26 -24.41
N PHE A 126 -15.39 2.83 -23.35
CA PHE A 126 -14.04 3.42 -23.39
C PHE A 126 -12.99 2.35 -23.69
N LEU A 127 -12.97 1.23 -22.95
CA LEU A 127 -12.06 0.11 -23.16
C LEU A 127 -12.14 -0.45 -24.58
N GLU A 128 -13.36 -0.74 -25.06
CA GLU A 128 -13.57 -1.22 -26.42
C GLU A 128 -12.97 -0.30 -27.47
N ARG A 129 -13.20 1.02 -27.32
CA ARG A 129 -12.73 2.02 -28.27
C ARG A 129 -11.21 2.19 -28.31
N VAL A 130 -10.53 2.07 -27.15
CA VAL A 130 -9.10 2.42 -27.04
C VAL A 130 -8.16 1.22 -27.11
N ALA A 131 -8.63 0.02 -26.73
CA ALA A 131 -7.78 -1.16 -26.63
C ALA A 131 -8.46 -2.44 -27.13
N GLY A 132 -9.79 -2.53 -27.09
CA GLY A 132 -10.55 -3.75 -27.29
C GLY A 132 -10.93 -4.41 -25.94
N VAL A 133 -11.85 -5.38 -26.00
CA VAL A 133 -12.33 -6.10 -24.80
C VAL A 133 -11.49 -7.36 -24.59
N PRO A 134 -10.78 -7.53 -23.47
CA PRO A 134 -10.00 -8.74 -23.20
C PRO A 134 -10.91 -9.91 -22.80
N GLU A 135 -10.36 -11.13 -22.88
CA GLU A 135 -11.10 -12.33 -22.44
C GLU A 135 -11.37 -12.34 -20.93
N ASN A 136 -10.45 -11.80 -20.13
CA ASN A 136 -10.55 -11.74 -18.67
C ASN A 136 -10.81 -10.29 -18.27
N ILE A 137 -11.89 -10.04 -17.55
CA ILE A 137 -12.31 -8.68 -17.19
C ILE A 137 -12.95 -8.64 -15.82
N PHE A 138 -12.67 -7.59 -15.06
CA PHE A 138 -13.26 -7.33 -13.76
C PHE A 138 -14.11 -6.07 -13.79
N CYS A 139 -15.11 -6.03 -12.91
CA CYS A 139 -15.84 -4.81 -12.58
C CYS A 139 -15.74 -4.56 -11.09
N ARG A 140 -15.49 -3.30 -10.74
CA ARG A 140 -15.46 -2.85 -9.35
C ARG A 140 -16.89 -2.58 -8.88
N TYR A 141 -17.28 -3.27 -7.84
CA TYR A 141 -18.58 -3.12 -7.21
C TYR A 141 -18.54 -2.13 -6.04
N ASN A 142 -19.60 -1.32 -5.92
CA ASN A 142 -19.84 -0.48 -4.77
C ASN A 142 -21.21 -0.86 -4.18
N PRO A 143 -21.28 -1.41 -2.95
CA PRO A 143 -22.54 -1.83 -2.35
C PRO A 143 -23.44 -0.66 -1.93
N GLY A 144 -22.92 0.58 -1.94
CA GLY A 144 -23.63 1.71 -1.36
C GLY A 144 -23.79 1.60 0.15
N GLY A 145 -24.60 2.47 0.74
CA GLY A 145 -24.91 2.43 2.17
C GLY A 145 -23.72 2.77 3.08
N THR A 146 -23.72 2.16 4.26
CA THR A 146 -22.66 2.30 5.26
C THR A 146 -22.03 0.93 5.50
N PHE A 147 -20.70 0.87 5.43
CA PHE A 147 -19.92 -0.31 5.78
C PHE A 147 -18.95 0.08 6.90
N SER A 148 -19.16 -0.43 8.12
CA SER A 148 -18.34 -0.13 9.28
C SER A 148 -18.06 -1.42 10.03
N LEU A 149 -16.80 -1.80 10.10
CA LEU A 149 -16.32 -2.94 10.89
C LEU A 149 -15.06 -2.53 11.63
N GLY A 150 -15.16 -2.58 12.98
CA GLY A 150 -14.05 -2.28 13.87
C GLY A 150 -13.81 -0.81 14.15
N GLU A 151 -12.86 -0.54 15.03
CA GLU A 151 -12.36 0.80 15.30
C GLU A 151 -11.41 1.20 14.18
N SER A 152 -11.77 2.21 13.40
CA SER A 152 -10.83 2.85 12.50
C SER A 152 -9.94 3.80 13.31
N GLU A 153 -8.68 3.96 12.91
CA GLU A 153 -7.82 4.99 13.50
C GLU A 153 -8.47 6.37 13.39
N GLU A 154 -8.36 7.13 14.46
CA GLU A 154 -8.83 8.51 14.54
C GLU A 154 -8.33 9.33 13.34
N GLY A 155 -9.24 9.91 12.59
CA GLY A 155 -8.99 11.00 11.70
C GLY A 155 -9.24 10.76 10.22
N PHE A 156 -9.24 9.54 9.69
CA PHE A 156 -9.47 9.31 8.26
C PHE A 156 -10.06 7.94 7.94
N GLN A 157 -11.36 7.82 8.05
CA GLN A 157 -12.11 6.70 7.52
C GLN A 157 -12.30 6.92 6.01
N VAL A 158 -11.34 6.42 5.22
CA VAL A 158 -11.51 6.41 3.77
C VAL A 158 -12.50 5.32 3.43
N MET A 159 -13.78 5.60 3.43
CA MET A 159 -14.86 4.74 2.93
C MET A 159 -15.81 4.12 3.96
N ASP A 160 -16.07 4.78 5.08
CA ASP A 160 -17.15 4.37 5.99
C ASP A 160 -18.53 4.41 5.34
N LYS A 161 -18.65 5.19 4.27
CA LYS A 161 -19.87 5.33 3.48
C LYS A 161 -19.56 5.03 2.03
N PRO A 162 -19.66 3.78 1.58
CA PRO A 162 -19.48 3.42 0.18
C PRO A 162 -20.31 4.28 -0.78
N GLY A 163 -21.49 4.77 -0.34
CA GLY A 163 -22.31 5.67 -1.14
C GLY A 163 -21.70 7.06 -1.41
N ASP A 164 -20.76 7.51 -0.59
CA ASP A 164 -20.04 8.79 -0.77
C ASP A 164 -18.71 8.59 -1.51
N ALA A 165 -18.30 7.33 -1.76
CA ALA A 165 -17.04 7.03 -2.42
C ALA A 165 -17.15 7.26 -3.94
N LYS A 166 -16.06 7.76 -4.53
CA LYS A 166 -15.97 8.00 -5.98
C LYS A 166 -15.77 6.74 -6.82
N TYR A 167 -15.88 5.56 -6.25
CA TYR A 167 -15.44 4.29 -6.83
C TYR A 167 -16.58 3.30 -7.00
N GLY A 168 -16.52 2.55 -8.10
CA GLY A 168 -17.30 1.34 -8.31
C GLY A 168 -18.71 1.57 -8.87
N MET A 169 -19.32 0.47 -9.28
CA MET A 169 -20.63 0.38 -9.91
C MET A 169 -21.68 -0.10 -8.92
N THR A 170 -22.95 0.31 -9.08
CA THR A 170 -24.09 -0.34 -8.41
C THR A 170 -24.26 -1.76 -8.92
N GLU A 171 -25.11 -2.56 -8.25
CA GLU A 171 -25.42 -3.94 -8.69
C GLU A 171 -26.04 -3.95 -10.09
N GLU A 172 -26.96 -3.04 -10.39
CA GLU A 172 -27.60 -2.93 -11.70
C GLU A 172 -26.59 -2.58 -12.80
N GLN A 173 -25.70 -1.62 -12.53
CA GLN A 173 -24.62 -1.24 -13.45
C GLN A 173 -23.65 -2.40 -13.69
N THR A 174 -23.31 -3.15 -12.64
CA THR A 174 -22.44 -4.34 -12.71
C THR A 174 -23.08 -5.42 -13.61
N ILE A 175 -24.34 -5.74 -13.39
CA ILE A 175 -25.09 -6.73 -14.21
C ILE A 175 -25.12 -6.31 -15.69
N GLU A 176 -25.45 -5.04 -15.97
CA GLU A 176 -25.49 -4.54 -17.36
C GLU A 176 -24.09 -4.51 -18.00
N SER A 177 -23.07 -4.16 -17.25
CA SER A 177 -21.67 -4.16 -17.73
C SER A 177 -21.24 -5.57 -18.13
N TYR A 178 -21.55 -6.59 -17.33
CA TYR A 178 -21.19 -7.97 -17.69
C TYR A 178 -21.96 -8.49 -18.91
N LYS A 179 -23.24 -8.13 -19.09
CA LYS A 179 -23.97 -8.45 -20.33
C LYS A 179 -23.31 -7.84 -21.55
N LYS A 180 -22.94 -6.56 -21.47
CA LYS A 180 -22.26 -5.84 -22.56
C LYS A 180 -20.90 -6.47 -22.86
N LEU A 181 -20.09 -6.73 -21.82
CA LEU A 181 -18.77 -7.32 -21.96
C LEU A 181 -18.81 -8.72 -22.56
N ALA A 182 -19.76 -9.56 -22.13
CA ALA A 182 -19.98 -10.88 -22.70
C ALA A 182 -20.36 -10.81 -24.20
N ALA A 183 -21.27 -9.88 -24.56
CA ALA A 183 -21.64 -9.64 -25.96
C ALA A 183 -20.47 -9.15 -26.82
N LYS A 184 -19.46 -8.53 -26.23
CA LYS A 184 -18.24 -8.04 -26.87
C LYS A 184 -17.07 -9.04 -26.87
N GLY A 185 -17.27 -10.26 -26.32
CA GLY A 185 -16.31 -11.36 -26.41
C GLY A 185 -15.53 -11.68 -25.14
N ALA A 186 -15.80 -11.02 -24.02
CA ALA A 186 -15.25 -11.42 -22.74
C ALA A 186 -15.77 -12.81 -22.34
N LYS A 187 -14.92 -13.64 -21.70
CA LYS A 187 -15.23 -15.03 -21.36
C LYS A 187 -15.13 -15.32 -19.88
N ASN A 188 -14.17 -14.69 -19.20
CA ASN A 188 -13.88 -14.93 -17.79
C ASN A 188 -14.10 -13.62 -17.02
N PHE A 189 -14.94 -13.70 -16.00
CA PHE A 189 -15.42 -12.52 -15.29
C PHE A 189 -14.98 -12.55 -13.84
N GLY A 190 -14.56 -11.40 -13.33
CA GLY A 190 -14.20 -11.22 -11.95
C GLY A 190 -14.92 -10.04 -11.31
N ILE A 191 -15.16 -10.13 -10.01
CA ILE A 191 -15.72 -9.04 -9.20
C ILE A 191 -14.63 -8.52 -8.27
N HIS A 192 -14.55 -7.20 -8.13
CA HIS A 192 -13.65 -6.51 -7.22
C HIS A 192 -14.44 -5.54 -6.34
N ALA A 193 -14.05 -5.35 -5.09
CA ALA A 193 -14.49 -4.23 -4.27
C ALA A 193 -13.41 -3.85 -3.26
N PHE A 194 -13.30 -2.56 -2.98
CA PHE A 194 -12.42 -2.00 -1.95
C PHE A 194 -13.24 -1.05 -1.08
N LEU A 195 -13.51 -1.44 0.17
CA LEU A 195 -14.45 -0.73 1.05
C LEU A 195 -13.80 -0.03 2.24
N ALA A 196 -12.57 -0.39 2.60
CA ALA A 196 -11.90 0.18 3.76
C ALA A 196 -10.37 0.21 3.58
N SER A 197 -9.70 0.99 4.43
CA SER A 197 -8.24 1.06 4.51
C SER A 197 -7.80 1.03 5.96
N ASN A 198 -6.80 0.22 6.28
CA ASN A 198 -6.25 0.03 7.62
C ASN A 198 -7.28 -0.42 8.65
N THR A 199 -8.10 -1.40 8.32
CA THR A 199 -9.07 -1.97 9.26
C THR A 199 -8.41 -2.96 10.19
N ILE A 200 -8.47 -2.70 11.51
CA ILE A 200 -7.99 -3.61 12.54
C ILE A 200 -9.19 -4.42 13.02
N SER A 201 -9.53 -5.45 12.26
CA SER A 201 -10.59 -6.41 12.55
C SER A 201 -10.44 -7.65 11.68
N ASP A 202 -10.42 -8.82 12.29
CA ASP A 202 -10.40 -10.10 11.59
C ASP A 202 -11.70 -10.39 10.83
N GLU A 203 -12.77 -9.65 11.11
CA GLU A 203 -14.09 -9.81 10.48
C GLU A 203 -14.21 -9.07 9.13
N TYR A 204 -13.31 -8.13 8.82
CA TYR A 204 -13.41 -7.29 7.62
C TYR A 204 -13.48 -8.10 6.32
N TYR A 205 -12.51 -8.98 6.07
CA TYR A 205 -12.50 -9.79 4.86
C TYR A 205 -13.63 -10.83 4.82
N PRO A 206 -13.93 -11.56 5.89
CA PRO A 206 -15.09 -12.45 5.91
C PRO A 206 -16.41 -11.77 5.54
N GLU A 207 -16.66 -10.56 6.06
CA GLU A 207 -17.89 -9.81 5.73
C GLU A 207 -17.87 -9.29 4.29
N LEU A 208 -16.75 -8.72 3.83
CA LEU A 208 -16.58 -8.30 2.43
C LEU A 208 -16.76 -9.49 1.49
N ALA A 209 -16.16 -10.64 1.81
CA ALA A 209 -16.31 -11.88 1.05
C ALA A 209 -17.78 -12.31 0.97
N GLY A 210 -18.51 -12.28 2.08
CA GLY A 210 -19.95 -12.58 2.11
C GLY A 210 -20.75 -11.71 1.15
N ILE A 211 -20.48 -10.41 1.11
CA ILE A 211 -21.13 -9.45 0.19
C ILE A 211 -20.81 -9.81 -1.26
N LEU A 212 -19.54 -10.01 -1.60
CA LEU A 212 -19.12 -10.28 -2.97
C LEU A 212 -19.54 -11.67 -3.47
N PHE A 213 -19.54 -12.68 -2.60
CA PHE A 213 -20.00 -14.02 -2.95
C PHE A 213 -21.50 -14.03 -3.25
N GLN A 214 -22.31 -13.36 -2.44
CA GLN A 214 -23.74 -13.20 -2.71
C GLN A 214 -23.99 -12.44 -4.03
N LEU A 215 -23.21 -11.36 -4.28
CA LEU A 215 -23.29 -10.63 -5.55
C LEU A 215 -22.95 -11.54 -6.73
N ALA A 216 -21.89 -12.33 -6.64
CA ALA A 216 -21.48 -13.26 -7.70
C ALA A 216 -22.61 -14.23 -8.07
N VAL A 217 -23.28 -14.80 -7.07
CA VAL A 217 -24.44 -15.69 -7.28
C VAL A 217 -25.58 -14.95 -7.98
N ARG A 218 -25.89 -13.72 -7.56
CA ARG A 218 -26.95 -12.92 -8.20
C ARG A 218 -26.60 -12.52 -9.63
N VAL A 219 -25.35 -12.10 -9.87
CA VAL A 219 -24.85 -11.75 -11.22
C VAL A 219 -24.92 -12.95 -12.15
N GLN A 220 -24.43 -14.12 -11.72
CA GLN A 220 -24.50 -15.35 -12.52
C GLN A 220 -25.96 -15.71 -12.88
N LYS A 221 -26.87 -15.61 -11.93
CA LYS A 221 -28.30 -15.87 -12.16
C LYS A 221 -28.94 -14.88 -13.13
N ALA A 222 -28.58 -13.60 -13.06
CA ALA A 222 -29.14 -12.52 -13.86
C ALA A 222 -28.58 -12.43 -15.29
N THR A 223 -27.37 -12.90 -15.51
CA THR A 223 -26.64 -12.71 -16.77
C THR A 223 -26.37 -14.02 -17.51
N GLY A 224 -26.30 -15.15 -16.79
CA GLY A 224 -25.80 -16.41 -17.30
C GLY A 224 -24.28 -16.49 -17.45
N VAL A 225 -23.52 -15.43 -17.13
CA VAL A 225 -22.05 -15.48 -17.13
C VAL A 225 -21.54 -16.13 -15.85
N HIS A 226 -20.47 -16.88 -15.94
CA HIS A 226 -19.80 -17.44 -14.77
C HIS A 226 -18.75 -16.47 -14.22
N ILE A 227 -18.86 -16.13 -12.92
CA ILE A 227 -17.84 -15.37 -12.22
C ILE A 227 -16.76 -16.35 -11.75
N GLY A 228 -15.60 -16.31 -12.38
CA GLY A 228 -14.47 -17.19 -12.05
C GLY A 228 -13.48 -16.61 -11.03
N TYR A 229 -13.58 -15.30 -10.75
CA TYR A 229 -12.64 -14.60 -9.88
C TYR A 229 -13.36 -13.65 -8.94
N ILE A 230 -12.91 -13.58 -7.68
CA ILE A 230 -13.36 -12.56 -6.72
C ILE A 230 -12.14 -11.97 -6.04
N ASN A 231 -11.96 -10.66 -6.22
CA ASN A 231 -10.87 -9.88 -5.66
C ASN A 231 -11.38 -9.08 -4.45
N LEU A 232 -10.89 -9.45 -3.26
CA LEU A 232 -11.20 -8.78 -2.00
C LEU A 232 -10.41 -7.48 -1.81
N SER A 233 -9.51 -7.14 -2.76
CA SER A 233 -8.63 -5.98 -2.73
C SER A 233 -7.75 -5.92 -1.48
N GLY A 234 -7.50 -4.72 -0.94
CA GLY A 234 -6.76 -4.49 0.28
C GLY A 234 -7.67 -4.17 1.48
N GLY A 235 -7.16 -3.43 2.42
CA GLY A 235 -7.92 -2.92 3.55
C GLY A 235 -7.55 -3.53 4.90
N VAL A 236 -6.97 -4.73 4.94
CA VAL A 236 -6.44 -5.31 6.18
C VAL A 236 -5.37 -4.38 6.76
N GLY A 237 -5.57 -3.95 7.99
CA GLY A 237 -4.74 -2.99 8.68
C GLY A 237 -3.59 -3.61 9.44
N ILE A 238 -2.73 -2.71 9.92
CA ILE A 238 -1.62 -3.03 10.83
C ILE A 238 -1.75 -2.21 12.11
N PRO A 239 -1.32 -2.72 13.26
CA PRO A 239 -1.37 -1.97 14.51
C PRO A 239 -0.26 -0.91 14.51
N TYR A 240 -0.61 0.35 14.26
CA TYR A 240 0.34 1.47 14.37
C TYR A 240 0.65 1.82 15.82
N ARG A 241 -0.33 1.67 16.73
CA ARG A 241 -0.18 2.00 18.15
C ARG A 241 0.17 0.76 18.98
N PRO A 242 0.95 0.89 20.06
CA PRO A 242 1.33 -0.24 20.91
C PRO A 242 0.14 -0.96 21.57
N GLU A 243 -0.96 -0.24 21.84
CA GLU A 243 -2.18 -0.78 22.44
C GLU A 243 -3.06 -1.56 21.46
N GLN A 244 -2.84 -1.44 20.16
CA GLN A 244 -3.61 -2.15 19.14
C GLN A 244 -3.15 -3.61 19.01
N THR A 245 -4.07 -4.47 18.59
CA THR A 245 -3.80 -5.90 18.34
C THR A 245 -3.61 -6.13 16.84
N GLU A 246 -2.61 -6.92 16.45
CA GLU A 246 -2.39 -7.34 15.08
C GLU A 246 -3.56 -8.21 14.59
N ASN A 247 -3.96 -8.01 13.35
CA ASN A 247 -4.92 -8.90 12.68
C ASN A 247 -4.32 -10.32 12.51
N ASP A 248 -5.11 -11.33 12.83
CA ASP A 248 -4.74 -12.73 12.58
C ASP A 248 -5.11 -13.14 11.15
N ILE A 249 -4.13 -13.08 10.24
CA ILE A 249 -4.33 -13.44 8.84
C ILE A 249 -4.82 -14.88 8.65
N MET A 250 -4.47 -15.81 9.57
CA MET A 250 -4.94 -17.19 9.50
C MET A 250 -6.43 -17.27 9.87
N ALA A 251 -6.86 -16.52 10.88
CA ALA A 251 -8.29 -16.42 11.25
C ALA A 251 -9.10 -15.74 10.14
N ILE A 252 -8.55 -14.69 9.52
CA ILE A 252 -9.15 -14.01 8.36
C ILE A 252 -9.32 -15.01 7.19
N GLY A 253 -8.28 -15.75 6.83
CA GLY A 253 -8.34 -16.75 5.75
C GLY A 253 -9.37 -17.84 6.01
N GLU A 254 -9.48 -18.33 7.24
CA GLU A 254 -10.49 -19.31 7.65
C GLU A 254 -11.91 -18.71 7.65
N GLY A 255 -12.07 -17.46 8.05
CA GLY A 255 -13.35 -16.74 7.98
C GLY A 255 -13.86 -16.61 6.53
N VAL A 256 -12.97 -16.22 5.61
CA VAL A 256 -13.29 -16.16 4.16
C VAL A 256 -13.64 -17.56 3.63
N ARG A 257 -12.90 -18.60 4.03
CA ARG A 257 -13.17 -19.99 3.65
C ARG A 257 -14.58 -20.41 4.05
N LYS A 258 -14.99 -20.13 5.29
CA LYS A 258 -16.34 -20.47 5.77
C LYS A 258 -17.43 -19.83 4.92
N LYS A 259 -17.28 -18.54 4.58
CA LYS A 259 -18.22 -17.84 3.68
C LYS A 259 -18.22 -18.43 2.28
N PHE A 260 -17.08 -18.85 1.77
CA PHE A 260 -16.95 -19.53 0.48
C PHE A 260 -17.72 -20.86 0.46
N GLU A 261 -17.50 -21.70 1.47
CA GLU A 261 -18.17 -22.99 1.62
C GLU A 261 -19.68 -22.85 1.86
N GLU A 262 -20.10 -21.79 2.54
CA GLU A 262 -21.52 -21.49 2.82
C GLU A 262 -22.29 -20.95 1.61
N ILE A 263 -21.65 -20.10 0.78
CA ILE A 263 -22.36 -19.33 -0.26
C ILE A 263 -22.04 -19.86 -1.67
N LEU A 264 -20.76 -19.99 -2.03
CA LEU A 264 -20.35 -20.30 -3.40
C LEU A 264 -20.47 -21.81 -3.72
N VAL A 265 -20.06 -22.68 -2.82
CA VAL A 265 -20.10 -24.12 -3.04
C VAL A 265 -21.53 -24.62 -3.31
N PRO A 266 -22.55 -24.26 -2.51
CA PRO A 266 -23.93 -24.66 -2.80
C PRO A 266 -24.50 -24.05 -4.10
N ALA A 267 -23.96 -22.90 -4.53
CA ALA A 267 -24.34 -22.27 -5.79
C ALA A 267 -23.66 -22.89 -7.03
N GLY A 268 -22.84 -23.94 -6.85
CA GLY A 268 -22.07 -24.56 -7.93
C GLY A 268 -20.86 -23.73 -8.41
N MET A 269 -20.37 -22.81 -7.58
CA MET A 269 -19.27 -21.87 -7.85
C MET A 269 -18.02 -22.19 -7.02
N GLY A 270 -17.81 -23.45 -6.69
CA GLY A 270 -16.66 -23.89 -5.88
C GLY A 270 -15.30 -23.81 -6.58
N ASP A 271 -15.27 -23.43 -7.85
CA ASP A 271 -14.06 -23.22 -8.67
C ASP A 271 -13.58 -21.77 -8.69
N VAL A 272 -14.31 -20.85 -8.08
CA VAL A 272 -13.93 -19.42 -8.02
C VAL A 272 -12.58 -19.22 -7.33
N ALA A 273 -11.68 -18.49 -8.00
CA ALA A 273 -10.40 -18.09 -7.45
C ALA A 273 -10.56 -16.80 -6.61
N ILE A 274 -9.89 -16.76 -5.47
CA ILE A 274 -9.88 -15.60 -4.57
C ILE A 274 -8.58 -14.82 -4.76
N PHE A 275 -8.71 -13.51 -4.95
CA PHE A 275 -7.58 -12.58 -5.05
C PHE A 275 -7.61 -11.56 -3.91
N THR A 276 -6.43 -11.06 -3.55
CA THR A 276 -6.25 -9.99 -2.56
C THR A 276 -5.21 -9.00 -3.04
N GLU A 277 -5.25 -7.74 -2.51
CA GLU A 277 -4.34 -6.64 -2.88
C GLU A 277 -3.78 -5.97 -1.63
N MET A 278 -3.17 -6.74 -0.72
CA MET A 278 -2.77 -6.29 0.60
C MET A 278 -1.43 -5.54 0.59
N GLY A 279 -1.42 -4.27 0.17
CA GLY A 279 -0.20 -3.45 0.20
C GLY A 279 0.32 -3.18 1.62
N ARG A 280 -0.50 -2.53 2.45
CA ARG A 280 -0.11 -2.11 3.81
C ARG A 280 0.24 -3.30 4.71
N PHE A 281 -0.61 -4.30 4.73
CA PHE A 281 -0.40 -5.48 5.58
C PHE A 281 0.88 -6.23 5.18
N THR A 282 1.21 -6.25 3.88
CA THR A 282 2.36 -6.99 3.35
C THR A 282 3.69 -6.37 3.75
N THR A 283 3.86 -5.06 3.63
CA THR A 283 5.16 -4.40 3.82
C THR A 283 5.21 -3.40 4.96
N GLY A 284 4.05 -2.88 5.39
CA GLY A 284 3.98 -1.77 6.36
C GLY A 284 4.81 -1.95 7.61
N PRO A 285 4.68 -3.07 8.37
CA PRO A 285 5.43 -3.32 9.60
C PRO A 285 6.94 -3.52 9.38
N TYR A 286 7.33 -3.84 8.16
CA TYR A 286 8.69 -4.21 7.78
C TYR A 286 9.44 -3.06 7.10
N GLY A 287 9.08 -1.82 7.40
CA GLY A 287 9.79 -0.63 6.97
C GLY A 287 9.78 0.45 8.04
N ALA A 288 10.86 1.22 8.09
CA ALA A 288 11.04 2.34 8.99
C ALA A 288 11.66 3.53 8.28
N LEU A 289 11.37 4.74 8.78
CA LEU A 289 12.12 5.94 8.45
C LEU A 289 13.15 6.17 9.57
N VAL A 290 14.42 6.19 9.21
CA VAL A 290 15.55 6.48 10.10
C VAL A 290 16.00 7.92 9.87
N ALA A 291 16.08 8.69 10.94
CA ALA A 291 16.44 10.10 10.92
C ALA A 291 17.37 10.44 12.10
N THR A 292 18.07 11.55 12.01
CA THR A 292 18.91 12.07 13.09
C THR A 292 18.28 13.31 13.72
N ALA A 293 18.30 13.37 15.04
CA ALA A 293 17.94 14.58 15.79
C ALA A 293 19.01 15.65 15.58
N ILE A 294 18.63 16.79 14.96
CA ILE A 294 19.59 17.84 14.57
C ILE A 294 19.41 19.16 15.33
N HIS A 295 18.23 19.38 15.89
CA HIS A 295 17.93 20.60 16.64
C HIS A 295 16.99 20.35 17.81
N GLU A 296 17.14 21.18 18.85
CA GLU A 296 16.21 21.33 19.95
C GLU A 296 15.63 22.76 19.94
N LYS A 297 14.38 22.88 20.36
CA LYS A 297 13.75 24.19 20.57
C LYS A 297 12.91 24.17 21.84
N HIS A 298 13.15 25.12 22.71
CA HIS A 298 12.50 25.27 24.01
C HIS A 298 11.72 26.59 24.02
N ILE A 299 10.41 26.52 23.79
CA ILE A 299 9.53 27.70 23.82
C ILE A 299 8.31 27.41 24.70
N TYR A 300 7.09 27.39 24.14
CA TYR A 300 5.88 26.97 24.88
C TYR A 300 5.76 25.45 24.97
N LYS A 301 6.51 24.73 24.14
CA LYS A 301 6.65 23.27 24.10
C LYS A 301 8.12 22.92 23.87
N GLU A 302 8.44 21.66 24.11
CA GLU A 302 9.72 21.08 23.79
C GLU A 302 9.67 20.45 22.41
N TYR A 303 10.56 20.83 21.51
CA TYR A 303 10.62 20.34 20.14
C TYR A 303 11.94 19.64 19.88
N ILE A 304 11.86 18.50 19.18
CA ILE A 304 13.02 17.83 18.58
C ILE A 304 12.89 17.94 17.08
N GLY A 305 13.84 18.62 16.44
CA GLY A 305 13.92 18.75 14.99
C GLY A 305 14.76 17.64 14.39
N LEU A 306 14.20 16.95 13.40
CA LEU A 306 14.88 15.90 12.64
C LEU A 306 15.41 16.44 11.30
N ASP A 307 16.41 15.77 10.74
CA ASP A 307 16.82 15.95 9.35
C ASP A 307 15.79 15.41 8.33
N ALA A 308 14.82 14.60 8.78
CA ALA A 308 13.64 14.21 8.04
C ALA A 308 12.52 15.26 8.15
N CYS A 309 11.57 15.21 7.23
CA CYS A 309 10.37 16.06 7.23
C CYS A 309 9.17 15.31 6.60
N ALA A 310 8.01 15.96 6.56
CA ALA A 310 6.80 15.37 5.96
C ALA A 310 6.98 15.00 4.47
N ALA A 311 7.95 15.57 3.76
CA ALA A 311 8.32 15.13 2.41
C ALA A 311 8.85 13.68 2.37
N ASN A 312 9.38 13.17 3.48
CA ASN A 312 9.83 11.78 3.64
C ASN A 312 8.71 10.88 4.16
N LEU A 313 7.84 11.40 5.04
CA LEU A 313 6.69 10.68 5.59
C LEU A 313 5.52 11.64 5.82
N MET A 314 4.64 11.77 4.82
CA MET A 314 3.56 12.77 4.85
C MET A 314 2.36 12.38 5.73
N ARG A 315 2.20 11.10 6.04
CA ARG A 315 0.99 10.60 6.71
C ARG A 315 0.67 11.28 8.05
N PRO A 316 1.63 11.52 8.97
CA PRO A 316 1.34 12.28 10.19
C PRO A 316 0.85 13.70 9.90
N ALA A 317 1.51 14.41 8.99
CA ALA A 317 1.17 15.79 8.65
C ALA A 317 -0.19 15.92 7.95
N MET A 318 -0.51 15.00 7.02
CA MET A 318 -1.70 15.05 6.18
C MET A 318 -2.94 14.46 6.84
N TYR A 319 -2.76 13.37 7.58
CA TYR A 319 -3.87 12.56 8.11
C TYR A 319 -3.92 12.54 9.64
N GLY A 320 -2.97 13.15 10.35
CA GLY A 320 -2.82 12.95 11.78
C GLY A 320 -2.44 11.51 12.16
N ALA A 321 -1.92 10.74 11.20
CA ALA A 321 -1.63 9.32 11.41
C ALA A 321 -0.54 9.13 12.45
N TYR A 322 -0.77 8.20 13.36
CA TYR A 322 0.23 7.81 14.35
C TYR A 322 1.29 6.93 13.73
N HIS A 323 2.55 7.22 14.02
CA HIS A 323 3.67 6.32 13.89
C HIS A 323 4.42 6.22 15.22
N HIS A 324 4.77 5.02 15.65
CA HIS A 324 5.57 4.83 16.86
C HIS A 324 6.99 5.31 16.61
N ILE A 325 7.60 5.90 17.65
CA ILE A 325 8.97 6.42 17.60
C ILE A 325 9.79 5.71 18.66
N THR A 326 10.93 5.18 18.25
CA THR A 326 11.97 4.65 19.16
C THR A 326 13.24 5.46 18.95
N VAL A 327 13.93 5.80 20.02
CA VAL A 327 15.29 6.36 19.97
C VAL A 327 16.23 5.17 20.13
N LEU A 328 17.00 4.87 19.08
CA LEU A 328 17.91 3.72 19.09
C LEU A 328 18.98 3.89 20.15
N GLY A 329 19.31 2.81 20.86
CA GLY A 329 20.21 2.81 22.02
C GLY A 329 19.57 3.30 23.32
N LYS A 330 18.31 3.78 23.27
CA LYS A 330 17.56 4.27 24.45
C LYS A 330 16.23 3.53 24.66
N GLU A 331 16.07 2.34 24.10
CA GLU A 331 14.81 1.55 24.12
C GLU A 331 14.32 1.25 25.55
N ASN A 332 15.26 1.12 26.50
CA ASN A 332 14.97 0.83 27.90
C ASN A 332 15.00 2.07 28.80
N ALA A 333 15.24 3.25 28.26
CA ALA A 333 15.25 4.48 29.02
C ALA A 333 13.82 4.94 29.39
N PRO A 334 13.62 5.66 30.50
CA PRO A 334 12.28 6.14 30.86
C PRO A 334 11.77 7.15 29.84
N CYS A 335 10.50 6.96 29.39
CA CYS A 335 9.80 7.92 28.52
C CYS A 335 9.18 9.02 29.41
N ASP A 336 10.00 9.94 29.92
CA ASP A 336 9.61 10.98 30.89
C ASP A 336 9.71 12.41 30.32
N HIS A 337 10.04 12.56 29.03
CA HIS A 337 10.09 13.82 28.32
C HIS A 337 8.97 13.93 27.29
N MET A 338 8.24 15.05 27.31
CA MET A 338 7.14 15.31 26.38
C MET A 338 7.64 16.17 25.23
N TYR A 339 7.63 15.64 24.01
CA TYR A 339 8.11 16.32 22.81
C TYR A 339 7.06 16.42 21.70
N ASP A 340 7.14 17.52 20.92
CA ASP A 340 6.72 17.51 19.51
C ASP A 340 7.98 17.16 18.67
N VAL A 341 7.90 16.08 17.89
CA VAL A 341 8.99 15.68 16.96
C VAL A 341 8.64 16.23 15.58
N VAL A 342 9.51 17.07 15.02
CA VAL A 342 9.19 17.92 13.88
C VAL A 342 10.23 17.84 12.76
N GLY A 343 9.78 18.15 11.54
CA GLY A 343 10.67 18.36 10.38
C GLY A 343 10.96 19.84 10.12
N GLY A 344 11.61 20.10 9.00
CA GLY A 344 12.09 21.44 8.62
C GLY A 344 11.32 22.11 7.47
N LEU A 345 10.05 21.75 7.22
CA LEU A 345 9.22 22.42 6.22
C LEU A 345 8.65 23.74 6.77
N CYS A 346 8.39 24.72 5.90
CA CYS A 346 7.62 25.92 6.22
C CYS A 346 6.10 25.60 6.32
N GLU A 347 5.77 24.50 6.98
CA GLU A 347 4.43 23.99 7.20
C GLU A 347 4.29 23.58 8.67
N ASN A 348 3.38 24.20 9.40
CA ASN A 348 3.23 23.95 10.83
C ASN A 348 2.81 22.50 11.17
N ASN A 349 2.19 21.79 10.21
CA ASN A 349 1.81 20.39 10.38
C ASN A 349 2.96 19.41 10.09
N ASP A 350 4.17 19.90 9.78
CA ASP A 350 5.36 19.05 9.59
C ASP A 350 5.83 18.47 10.93
N LYS A 351 5.02 17.58 11.48
CA LYS A 351 5.20 16.94 12.79
C LYS A 351 5.00 15.45 12.67
N PHE A 352 5.99 14.69 13.10
CA PHE A 352 5.91 13.22 13.21
C PHE A 352 5.18 12.78 14.48
N ALA A 353 5.27 13.58 15.53
CA ALA A 353 4.57 13.35 16.80
C ALA A 353 4.25 14.69 17.48
N ILE A 354 3.15 14.71 18.23
CA ILE A 354 2.69 15.83 19.03
C ILE A 354 2.44 15.33 20.45
N ASP A 355 2.95 16.08 21.45
CA ASP A 355 2.83 15.77 22.89
C ASP A 355 3.19 14.30 23.20
N ARG A 356 4.26 13.80 22.57
CA ARG A 356 4.70 12.42 22.72
C ARG A 356 5.66 12.25 23.89
N MET A 357 5.33 11.31 24.81
CA MET A 357 6.26 10.89 25.85
C MET A 357 7.33 9.98 25.24
N LEU A 358 8.59 10.42 25.30
CA LEU A 358 9.76 9.73 24.76
C LEU A 358 10.91 9.75 25.79
N PRO A 359 11.94 8.93 25.60
CA PRO A 359 13.20 9.13 26.34
C PRO A 359 13.80 10.49 26.02
N LYS A 360 14.68 10.98 26.89
CA LYS A 360 15.46 12.18 26.58
C LYS A 360 16.20 11.99 25.25
N ILE A 361 15.93 12.90 24.31
CA ILE A 361 16.60 12.93 23.00
C ILE A 361 17.69 14.00 23.02
N ASP A 362 18.90 13.61 22.69
CA ASP A 362 20.04 14.50 22.52
C ASP A 362 20.34 14.71 21.03
N ILE A 363 20.97 15.83 20.68
CA ILE A 363 21.40 16.07 19.28
C ILE A 363 22.37 14.98 18.84
N GLY A 364 22.13 14.38 17.69
CA GLY A 364 22.86 13.24 17.15
C GLY A 364 22.24 11.89 17.42
N ASP A 365 21.21 11.81 18.27
CA ASP A 365 20.47 10.55 18.47
C ASP A 365 19.79 10.10 17.18
N ILE A 366 19.77 8.78 16.99
CA ILE A 366 19.10 8.14 15.86
C ILE A 366 17.65 7.87 16.23
N VAL A 367 16.74 8.46 15.46
CA VAL A 367 15.29 8.33 15.64
C VAL A 367 14.74 7.37 14.60
N TYR A 368 14.13 6.29 15.07
CA TYR A 368 13.49 5.24 14.26
C TYR A 368 11.97 5.41 14.30
N ILE A 369 11.38 5.74 13.15
CA ILE A 369 9.93 5.90 12.99
C ILE A 369 9.37 4.63 12.35
N HIS A 370 8.55 3.90 13.10
CA HIS A 370 8.04 2.58 12.75
C HIS A 370 6.99 2.59 11.65
N ASP A 371 6.73 1.40 11.09
CA ASP A 371 5.58 1.07 10.23
C ASP A 371 5.47 1.94 8.96
N THR A 372 6.61 2.31 8.37
CA THR A 372 6.64 3.13 7.15
C THR A 372 6.86 2.33 5.87
N GLY A 373 6.83 1.01 5.93
CA GLY A 373 7.07 0.11 4.79
C GLY A 373 5.99 0.11 3.72
N ALA A 374 4.87 0.80 3.98
CA ALA A 374 3.81 1.04 3.00
C ALA A 374 3.31 2.48 3.13
N HIS A 375 3.10 3.15 1.99
CA HIS A 375 2.64 4.55 1.95
C HIS A 375 3.54 5.52 2.74
N GLY A 376 4.80 5.17 2.92
CA GLY A 376 5.87 6.02 3.46
C GLY A 376 6.58 6.73 2.31
N SER A 377 7.74 6.20 1.87
CA SER A 377 8.51 6.72 0.74
C SER A 377 7.66 6.89 -0.53
N ALA A 378 6.71 5.99 -0.79
CA ALA A 378 5.82 6.05 -1.96
C ALA A 378 5.01 7.35 -2.06
N MET A 379 4.66 7.97 -0.94
CA MET A 379 3.90 9.22 -0.87
C MET A 379 4.81 10.46 -0.75
N GLY A 380 6.11 10.32 -0.93
CA GLY A 380 7.06 11.43 -0.86
C GLY A 380 6.83 12.50 -1.92
N TYR A 381 7.20 13.73 -1.62
CA TYR A 381 7.03 14.92 -2.46
C TYR A 381 8.18 15.92 -2.26
N ASN A 382 8.20 17.00 -3.02
CA ASN A 382 9.26 18.02 -2.98
C ASN A 382 8.69 19.40 -2.60
N TYR A 383 8.23 19.58 -1.36
CA TYR A 383 7.87 20.90 -0.85
C TYR A 383 9.08 21.59 -0.20
N ASN A 384 9.16 22.93 -0.27
CA ASN A 384 10.33 23.75 0.11
C ASN A 384 11.65 23.32 -0.55
N GLY A 385 11.61 22.64 -1.71
CA GLY A 385 12.80 22.11 -2.35
C GLY A 385 13.47 20.96 -1.58
N LYS A 386 12.79 20.37 -0.60
CA LYS A 386 13.30 19.17 0.08
C LYS A 386 13.35 18.00 -0.86
N LEU A 387 14.43 17.26 -0.82
CA LEU A 387 14.70 16.12 -1.69
C LEU A 387 14.17 14.83 -1.05
N ARG A 388 13.79 13.88 -1.87
CA ARG A 388 13.36 12.56 -1.40
C ARG A 388 14.56 11.77 -0.90
N SER A 389 14.35 11.06 0.21
CA SER A 389 15.38 10.27 0.87
C SER A 389 15.71 8.97 0.13
N ALA A 390 16.83 8.36 0.48
CA ALA A 390 17.23 7.03 0.01
C ALA A 390 16.32 5.93 0.56
N GLU A 391 16.38 4.75 -0.08
CA GLU A 391 15.77 3.51 0.38
C GLU A 391 16.84 2.42 0.48
N VAL A 392 16.87 1.74 1.61
CA VAL A 392 17.85 0.70 1.96
C VAL A 392 17.11 -0.61 2.24
N LEU A 393 17.64 -1.73 1.77
CA LEU A 393 17.19 -3.06 2.15
C LEU A 393 18.12 -3.63 3.21
N LEU A 394 17.58 -4.08 4.33
CA LEU A 394 18.25 -4.95 5.27
C LEU A 394 18.03 -6.39 4.78
N CYS A 395 19.11 -7.01 4.27
CA CYS A 395 19.06 -8.33 3.68
C CYS A 395 18.90 -9.44 4.74
N GLU A 396 18.43 -10.62 4.33
CA GLU A 396 18.24 -11.77 5.24
C GLU A 396 19.56 -12.22 5.92
N ASP A 397 20.71 -11.97 5.31
CA ASP A 397 22.04 -12.28 5.87
C ASP A 397 22.58 -11.21 6.85
N GLY A 398 21.80 -10.16 7.11
CA GLY A 398 22.15 -9.05 7.97
C GLY A 398 22.99 -7.94 7.29
N SER A 399 23.36 -8.10 6.02
CA SER A 399 23.95 -7.02 5.24
C SER A 399 22.92 -5.98 4.84
N HIS A 400 23.37 -4.80 4.40
CA HIS A 400 22.46 -3.79 3.86
C HIS A 400 22.82 -3.45 2.40
N ARG A 401 21.80 -3.01 1.65
CA ARG A 401 21.94 -2.63 0.24
C ARG A 401 21.12 -1.38 -0.07
N LEU A 402 21.76 -0.40 -0.72
CA LEU A 402 21.05 0.74 -1.29
C LEU A 402 20.16 0.26 -2.45
N ILE A 403 18.84 0.45 -2.36
CA ILE A 403 17.86 0.04 -3.38
C ILE A 403 17.19 1.23 -4.08
N ARG A 404 17.38 2.43 -3.55
CA ARG A 404 17.09 3.72 -4.19
C ARG A 404 18.04 4.76 -3.60
N ARG A 405 18.82 5.47 -4.42
CA ARG A 405 19.59 6.61 -3.94
C ARG A 405 18.67 7.77 -3.54
N ALA A 406 19.15 8.63 -2.66
CA ALA A 406 18.48 9.89 -2.44
C ALA A 406 18.46 10.77 -3.69
N GLU A 407 17.47 11.65 -3.80
CA GLU A 407 17.46 12.69 -4.82
C GLU A 407 18.62 13.68 -4.58
N THR A 408 19.10 14.24 -5.67
CA THR A 408 20.04 15.33 -5.71
C THR A 408 19.37 16.61 -6.22
N PRO A 409 19.95 17.80 -6.07
CA PRO A 409 19.43 19.01 -6.70
C PRO A 409 19.24 18.86 -8.21
N ARG A 410 20.08 18.04 -8.88
CA ARG A 410 19.95 17.75 -10.30
C ARG A 410 18.64 17.02 -10.64
N ASP A 411 18.21 16.09 -9.81
CA ASP A 411 16.92 15.40 -9.98
C ASP A 411 15.76 16.37 -9.83
N TYR A 412 15.81 17.23 -8.82
CA TYR A 412 14.81 18.25 -8.57
C TYR A 412 14.64 19.23 -9.71
N PHE A 413 15.75 19.63 -10.34
CA PHE A 413 15.77 20.58 -11.44
C PHE A 413 15.65 19.93 -12.84
N ALA A 414 15.62 18.60 -12.93
CA ALA A 414 15.70 17.87 -14.21
C ALA A 414 14.61 18.24 -15.23
N THR A 415 13.45 18.72 -14.76
CA THR A 415 12.31 19.10 -15.63
C THR A 415 12.21 20.60 -15.91
N LEU A 416 13.13 21.41 -15.39
CA LEU A 416 13.13 22.86 -15.57
C LEU A 416 13.86 23.27 -16.85
N ASP A 417 13.32 24.27 -17.54
CA ASP A 417 13.88 24.78 -18.81
C ASP A 417 14.97 25.87 -18.58
N PHE A 418 15.66 25.86 -17.45
CA PHE A 418 16.69 26.87 -17.11
C PHE A 418 18.08 26.26 -16.90
N LEU A 419 18.33 25.04 -17.37
CA LEU A 419 19.61 24.35 -17.24
C LEU A 419 20.84 25.18 -17.63
N PRO A 420 20.81 26.07 -18.65
CA PRO A 420 21.97 26.91 -18.98
C PRO A 420 22.39 27.85 -17.86
N PHE A 421 21.43 28.35 -17.05
CA PHE A 421 21.70 29.21 -15.90
C PHE A 421 22.13 28.43 -14.67
N MET A 422 21.88 27.12 -14.65
CA MET A 422 22.13 26.24 -13.52
C MET A 422 23.41 25.42 -13.69
N LYS A 423 24.11 25.54 -14.85
CA LYS A 423 25.39 24.85 -15.10
C LYS A 423 26.38 24.94 -13.95
N PRO A 424 26.59 26.12 -13.29
CA PRO A 424 27.54 26.21 -12.20
C PRO A 424 27.22 25.32 -10.99
N PHE A 425 25.99 24.84 -10.88
CA PHE A 425 25.56 23.92 -9.80
C PHE A 425 25.76 22.43 -10.14
N PHE A 426 26.16 22.11 -11.38
CA PHE A 426 26.24 20.74 -11.90
C PHE A 426 27.59 20.42 -12.58
N GLU A 427 28.49 21.38 -12.66
CA GLU A 427 29.88 21.14 -13.08
C GLU A 427 30.68 20.73 -11.83
N ASP A 428 31.22 19.50 -11.88
CA ASP A 428 32.12 18.92 -10.84
C ASP A 428 33.43 19.72 -10.74
#